data_249cdbf28295c800036992d8da75e003
#
_entry.id   249cdbf28295c800036992d8da75e003
#
_cell.length_a   1.000
_cell.length_b   1.000
_cell.length_c   1.000
_cell.angle_alpha   90.00
_cell.angle_beta   90.00
_cell.angle_gamma   90.00
#
_symmetry.space_group_name_H-M   'P 1'
#
loop_
_entity.id
_entity.type
_entity.pdbx_description
1 polymer ?
#
loop_
_entity_poly.entity_id
_entity_poly.type
_entity_poly.pdbx_seq_one_letter_code
_entity_poly.pdbx_strand_id
1 'polypeptide(L)'
;SYDWVVYAPVAWSAKSIDPVNMNAVGPFEHQRLDSPRYRHWLGTDQYGRDVAAGLVSGARVSLSVGLLSMVLAGLIGLILGSLAGYFGDQGLRLTLAELGIPLAGVCMGLYGTISLLAVPADLFGNEWLKWLALPAYLALWLALSYGCVRLVHQFKWARRSITIPADLLIMRLIEVFQSIPVLLFILSLLALFTTSSLLSIALIIGFVRWTTIARFVRAELLRIRELEYMDSARASGLTHWRILIGHALPNAMTPVLITLAFGVASAILAEASLSFLGIGVPQDTVTWGGLLQSARADVSAWWLALFPGAFIFLTVLSFNLIGEGLRKRDNR
;
A
#
# COMPACT_ATOMS: atom_id res chain seq x y z
N SER A 1 3.65 15.80 45.20
CA SER A 1 2.58 14.83 45.37
C SER A 1 1.48 15.16 44.36
N TYR A 2 1.06 14.20 43.57
CA TYR A 2 -0.08 14.35 42.69
C TYR A 2 -1.34 13.96 43.44
N ASP A 3 -2.40 14.78 43.35
CA ASP A 3 -3.65 14.55 44.10
C ASP A 3 -4.41 13.31 43.58
N TRP A 4 -4.19 12.93 42.34
CA TRP A 4 -4.70 11.68 41.73
C TRP A 4 -3.87 11.29 40.51
N VAL A 5 -3.83 9.99 40.22
CA VAL A 5 -3.06 9.43 39.08
C VAL A 5 -3.99 8.55 38.25
N VAL A 6 -4.10 8.85 36.95
CA VAL A 6 -4.79 7.99 35.99
C VAL A 6 -3.76 7.03 35.39
N TYR A 7 -3.96 5.75 35.63
CA TYR A 7 -3.12 4.71 35.07
C TYR A 7 -3.61 4.27 33.69
N ALA A 8 -2.66 3.86 32.82
CA ALA A 8 -3.02 3.27 31.55
C ALA A 8 -3.84 1.98 31.77
N PRO A 9 -4.94 1.75 31.02
CA PRO A 9 -5.78 0.56 31.16
C PRO A 9 -5.02 -0.73 30.84
N VAL A 10 -4.00 -0.67 29.96
CA VAL A 10 -3.04 -1.75 29.69
C VAL A 10 -1.69 -1.27 30.23
N ALA A 11 -1.22 -1.95 31.29
CA ALA A 11 0.02 -1.57 31.97
C ALA A 11 1.29 -2.05 31.25
N TRP A 12 1.14 -2.97 30.31
CA TRP A 12 2.24 -3.64 29.60
C TRP A 12 2.54 -2.99 28.25
N SER A 13 3.80 -3.06 27.84
CA SER A 13 4.18 -2.79 26.47
C SER A 13 4.02 -4.07 25.63
N ALA A 14 3.70 -3.93 24.35
CA ALA A 14 3.59 -5.06 23.43
C ALA A 14 4.89 -5.89 23.27
N LYS A 15 6.04 -5.31 23.67
CA LYS A 15 7.35 -5.96 23.62
C LYS A 15 7.85 -6.42 24.98
N SER A 16 7.21 -5.99 26.08
CA SER A 16 7.61 -6.42 27.43
C SER A 16 7.27 -7.89 27.65
N ILE A 17 8.20 -8.60 28.25
CA ILE A 17 8.07 -10.03 28.60
C ILE A 17 7.82 -10.12 30.10
N ASP A 18 6.78 -10.85 30.49
CA ASP A 18 6.58 -11.24 31.87
C ASP A 18 7.11 -12.68 32.06
N PRO A 19 8.28 -12.85 32.69
CA PRO A 19 8.88 -14.18 32.84
C PRO A 19 8.11 -15.09 33.81
N VAL A 20 7.21 -14.54 34.62
CA VAL A 20 6.40 -15.27 35.59
C VAL A 20 5.15 -15.88 34.95
N ASN A 21 4.60 -15.23 33.94
CA ASN A 21 3.40 -15.64 33.22
C ASN A 21 3.71 -16.04 31.75
N MET A 22 4.81 -16.79 31.55
CA MET A 22 5.17 -17.39 30.25
C MET A 22 4.30 -18.63 29.95
N ASN A 23 4.45 -19.17 28.72
CA ASN A 23 3.76 -20.37 28.23
C ASN A 23 2.25 -20.20 28.04
N ALA A 24 1.85 -19.06 27.51
CA ALA A 24 0.48 -18.77 27.10
C ALA A 24 -0.53 -18.93 28.24
N VAL A 25 -0.43 -18.09 29.27
CA VAL A 25 -1.39 -18.08 30.38
C VAL A 25 -2.68 -17.42 29.93
N GLY A 26 -3.80 -18.13 30.11
CA GLY A 26 -5.13 -17.69 29.65
C GLY A 26 -5.69 -16.50 30.42
N PRO A 27 -6.69 -15.78 29.83
CA PRO A 27 -7.32 -14.62 30.48
C PRO A 27 -8.08 -14.98 31.76
N PHE A 28 -8.55 -16.24 31.89
CA PHE A 28 -9.30 -16.74 33.04
C PHE A 28 -8.47 -17.64 33.95
N GLU A 29 -7.23 -17.91 33.61
CA GLU A 29 -6.32 -18.72 34.40
C GLU A 29 -5.70 -17.93 35.55
N HIS A 30 -5.07 -18.66 36.50
CA HIS A 30 -4.40 -18.04 37.61
C HIS A 30 -3.07 -17.41 37.15
N GLN A 31 -3.03 -16.10 37.15
CA GLN A 31 -1.83 -15.31 36.85
C GLN A 31 -1.10 -14.99 38.14
N ARG A 32 0.22 -15.13 38.15
CA ARG A 32 1.07 -14.72 39.28
C ARG A 32 1.37 -13.23 39.15
N LEU A 33 0.77 -12.40 40.01
CA LEU A 33 0.80 -10.95 39.90
C LEU A 33 1.29 -10.32 41.20
N ASP A 34 2.19 -9.36 41.11
CA ASP A 34 2.60 -8.52 42.23
C ASP A 34 1.48 -7.53 42.65
N SER A 35 0.61 -7.16 41.72
CA SER A 35 -0.54 -6.29 41.94
C SER A 35 -1.61 -6.55 40.85
N PRO A 36 -2.93 -6.43 41.21
CA PRO A 36 -4.03 -6.56 40.24
C PRO A 36 -3.92 -5.66 39.02
N ARG A 37 -3.18 -4.56 39.13
CA ARG A 37 -2.88 -3.64 38.04
C ARG A 37 -2.14 -4.26 36.88
N TYR A 38 -1.27 -5.22 37.12
CA TYR A 38 -0.44 -5.88 36.12
C TYR A 38 -1.11 -7.11 35.51
N ARG A 39 -2.43 -7.26 35.68
CA ARG A 39 -3.18 -8.37 35.13
C ARG A 39 -3.18 -8.31 33.59
N HIS A 40 -2.90 -9.44 32.95
CA HIS A 40 -3.05 -9.66 31.53
C HIS A 40 -4.51 -9.97 31.21
N TRP A 41 -5.29 -8.94 30.89
CA TRP A 41 -6.74 -9.05 30.71
C TRP A 41 -7.15 -10.02 29.59
N LEU A 42 -6.36 -10.11 28.53
CA LEU A 42 -6.60 -11.01 27.40
C LEU A 42 -5.60 -12.17 27.36
N GLY A 43 -4.90 -12.41 28.48
CA GLY A 43 -3.88 -13.44 28.58
C GLY A 43 -2.54 -13.03 28.02
N THR A 44 -1.61 -14.00 28.00
CA THR A 44 -0.25 -13.84 27.47
C THR A 44 0.00 -14.77 26.29
N ASP A 45 1.03 -14.47 25.50
CA ASP A 45 1.57 -15.39 24.50
C ASP A 45 2.58 -16.38 25.12
N GLN A 46 3.20 -17.21 24.28
CA GLN A 46 4.21 -18.21 24.73
C GLN A 46 5.43 -17.58 25.40
N TYR A 47 5.74 -16.32 25.07
CA TYR A 47 6.87 -15.58 25.62
C TYR A 47 6.50 -14.75 26.85
N GLY A 48 5.25 -14.77 27.31
CA GLY A 48 4.75 -13.94 28.38
C GLY A 48 4.45 -12.49 27.98
N ARG A 49 4.24 -12.21 26.71
CA ARG A 49 3.85 -10.88 26.22
C ARG A 49 2.35 -10.69 26.39
N ASP A 50 1.94 -9.49 26.78
CA ASP A 50 0.53 -9.15 26.95
C ASP A 50 -0.21 -9.08 25.62
N VAL A 51 -1.29 -9.86 25.49
CA VAL A 51 -2.10 -9.94 24.26
C VAL A 51 -2.86 -8.65 24.01
N ALA A 52 -3.38 -7.97 25.05
CA ALA A 52 -4.09 -6.71 24.89
C ALA A 52 -3.16 -5.60 24.36
N ALA A 53 -1.95 -5.49 24.92
CA ALA A 53 -0.92 -4.59 24.41
C ALA A 53 -0.52 -4.92 22.96
N GLY A 54 -0.41 -6.23 22.67
CA GLY A 54 -0.14 -6.74 21.32
C GLY A 54 -1.21 -6.35 20.32
N LEU A 55 -2.50 -6.43 20.68
CA LEU A 55 -3.63 -6.04 19.82
C LEU A 55 -3.63 -4.55 19.50
N VAL A 56 -3.37 -3.69 20.50
CA VAL A 56 -3.31 -2.23 20.30
C VAL A 56 -2.11 -1.86 19.42
N SER A 57 -0.95 -2.44 19.69
CA SER A 57 0.25 -2.21 18.87
C SER A 57 0.08 -2.75 17.46
N GLY A 58 -0.47 -3.95 17.32
CA GLY A 58 -0.76 -4.59 16.05
C GLY A 58 -1.75 -3.79 15.19
N ALA A 59 -2.74 -3.12 15.81
CA ALA A 59 -3.65 -2.24 15.10
C ALA A 59 -2.91 -1.14 14.33
N ARG A 60 -1.95 -0.47 14.98
CA ARG A 60 -1.14 0.57 14.33
C ARG A 60 -0.39 0.01 13.12
N VAL A 61 0.19 -1.17 13.26
CA VAL A 61 0.99 -1.80 12.19
C VAL A 61 0.10 -2.20 11.02
N SER A 62 -0.92 -3.04 11.27
CA SER A 62 -1.79 -3.57 10.22
C SER A 62 -2.57 -2.47 9.49
N LEU A 63 -3.05 -1.43 10.20
CA LEU A 63 -3.69 -0.27 9.59
C LEU A 63 -2.71 0.56 8.75
N SER A 64 -1.49 0.78 9.25
CA SER A 64 -0.48 1.53 8.49
C SER A 64 -0.09 0.81 7.20
N VAL A 65 0.11 -0.51 7.24
CA VAL A 65 0.40 -1.31 6.06
C VAL A 65 -0.77 -1.26 5.08
N GLY A 66 -2.01 -1.47 5.55
CA GLY A 66 -3.19 -1.44 4.70
C GLY A 66 -3.38 -0.09 4.00
N LEU A 67 -3.30 1.01 4.74
CA LEU A 67 -3.46 2.36 4.19
C LEU A 67 -2.33 2.72 3.21
N LEU A 68 -1.07 2.51 3.61
CA LEU A 68 0.08 2.84 2.76
C LEU A 68 0.09 2.03 1.47
N SER A 69 -0.25 0.74 1.54
CA SER A 69 -0.39 -0.11 0.35
C SER A 69 -1.44 0.45 -0.61
N MET A 70 -2.59 0.88 -0.09
CA MET A 70 -3.66 1.38 -0.93
C MET A 70 -3.42 2.79 -1.46
N VAL A 71 -2.66 3.63 -0.75
CA VAL A 71 -2.18 4.90 -1.31
C VAL A 71 -1.28 4.65 -2.52
N LEU A 72 -0.32 3.73 -2.42
CA LEU A 72 0.55 3.38 -3.55
C LEU A 72 -0.24 2.76 -4.71
N ALA A 73 -1.10 1.78 -4.42
CA ALA A 73 -1.95 1.15 -5.42
C ALA A 73 -2.87 2.17 -6.12
N GLY A 74 -3.42 3.11 -5.34
CA GLY A 74 -4.26 4.21 -5.83
C GLY A 74 -3.49 5.13 -6.77
N LEU A 75 -2.30 5.57 -6.39
CA LEU A 75 -1.46 6.42 -7.23
C LEU A 75 -1.13 5.77 -8.57
N ILE A 76 -0.61 4.54 -8.54
CA ILE A 76 -0.28 3.80 -9.78
C ILE A 76 -1.55 3.53 -10.59
N GLY A 77 -2.62 3.06 -9.93
CA GLY A 77 -3.88 2.73 -10.57
C GLY A 77 -4.59 3.93 -11.19
N LEU A 78 -4.57 5.10 -10.53
CA LEU A 78 -5.11 6.35 -11.08
C LEU A 78 -4.35 6.78 -12.33
N ILE A 79 -3.01 6.76 -12.29
CA ILE A 79 -2.20 7.17 -13.45
C ILE A 79 -2.45 6.24 -14.63
N LEU A 80 -2.24 4.93 -14.44
CA LEU A 80 -2.35 3.97 -15.53
C LEU A 80 -3.80 3.79 -16.00
N GLY A 81 -4.75 3.74 -15.07
CA GLY A 81 -6.18 3.67 -15.39
C GLY A 81 -6.68 4.90 -16.13
N SER A 82 -6.15 6.09 -15.80
CA SER A 82 -6.48 7.33 -16.51
C SER A 82 -5.93 7.35 -17.93
N LEU A 83 -4.71 6.88 -18.13
CA LEU A 83 -4.12 6.76 -19.45
C LEU A 83 -4.92 5.81 -20.34
N ALA A 84 -5.28 4.64 -19.81
CA ALA A 84 -6.08 3.65 -20.53
C ALA A 84 -7.51 4.13 -20.81
N GLY A 85 -8.22 4.65 -19.80
CA GLY A 85 -9.63 4.98 -19.88
C GLY A 85 -9.91 6.27 -20.67
N TYR A 86 -9.12 7.32 -20.44
CA TYR A 86 -9.35 8.61 -21.07
C TYR A 86 -8.78 8.69 -22.48
N PHE A 87 -7.52 8.30 -22.68
CA PHE A 87 -6.87 8.39 -24.01
C PHE A 87 -7.19 7.17 -24.90
N GLY A 88 -7.41 5.99 -24.31
CA GLY A 88 -7.66 4.78 -25.08
C GLY A 88 -6.48 4.43 -26.01
N ASP A 89 -6.79 3.85 -27.19
CA ASP A 89 -5.77 3.39 -28.12
C ASP A 89 -5.35 4.43 -29.18
N GLN A 90 -6.07 5.54 -29.30
CA GLN A 90 -5.82 6.53 -30.36
C GLN A 90 -5.56 7.95 -29.84
N GLY A 91 -5.89 8.23 -28.57
CA GLY A 91 -5.82 9.57 -27.99
C GLY A 91 -4.42 9.98 -27.56
N LEU A 92 -3.55 9.03 -27.22
CA LEU A 92 -2.20 9.32 -26.74
C LEU A 92 -1.22 9.33 -27.91
N ARG A 93 -0.83 10.54 -28.32
CA ARG A 93 0.19 10.75 -29.34
C ARG A 93 1.43 11.31 -28.68
N LEU A 94 2.51 10.56 -28.68
CA LEU A 94 3.80 10.97 -28.17
C LEU A 94 4.83 10.91 -29.30
N THR A 95 5.80 11.80 -29.23
CA THR A 95 6.94 11.74 -30.14
C THR A 95 7.91 10.64 -29.67
N LEU A 96 8.75 10.13 -30.59
CA LEU A 96 9.79 9.17 -30.23
C LEU A 96 10.69 9.66 -29.09
N ALA A 97 10.96 10.97 -29.09
CA ALA A 97 11.77 11.60 -28.03
C ALA A 97 11.03 11.63 -26.68
N GLU A 98 9.72 11.96 -26.67
CA GLU A 98 8.88 11.98 -25.46
C GLU A 98 8.64 10.58 -24.87
N LEU A 99 8.74 9.54 -25.67
CA LEU A 99 8.63 8.17 -25.20
C LEU A 99 9.98 7.59 -24.73
N GLY A 100 10.99 7.67 -25.59
CA GLY A 100 12.26 6.97 -25.38
C GLY A 100 13.13 7.61 -24.30
N ILE A 101 13.25 8.93 -24.28
CA ILE A 101 14.15 9.63 -23.36
C ILE A 101 13.68 9.54 -21.91
N PRO A 102 12.39 9.81 -21.55
CA PRO A 102 11.92 9.64 -20.19
C PRO A 102 11.96 8.17 -19.74
N LEU A 103 11.64 7.21 -20.62
CA LEU A 103 11.74 5.80 -20.31
C LEU A 103 13.15 5.39 -19.94
N ALA A 104 14.14 5.81 -20.73
CA ALA A 104 15.55 5.60 -20.42
C ALA A 104 15.96 6.31 -19.11
N GLY A 105 15.47 7.53 -18.88
CA GLY A 105 15.71 8.29 -17.64
C GLY A 105 15.15 7.58 -16.40
N VAL A 106 13.95 7.03 -16.50
CA VAL A 106 13.34 6.22 -15.41
C VAL A 106 14.15 4.95 -15.17
N CYS A 107 14.54 4.23 -16.22
CA CYS A 107 15.36 3.01 -16.09
C CYS A 107 16.72 3.30 -15.42
N MET A 108 17.39 4.38 -15.84
CA MET A 108 18.66 4.79 -15.26
C MET A 108 18.50 5.31 -13.82
N GLY A 109 17.43 6.05 -13.56
CA GLY A 109 17.08 6.53 -12.23
C GLY A 109 16.81 5.37 -11.27
N LEU A 110 16.02 4.37 -11.68
CA LEU A 110 15.75 3.17 -10.90
C LEU A 110 17.03 2.34 -10.66
N TYR A 111 17.83 2.12 -11.70
CA TYR A 111 19.11 1.41 -11.56
C TYR A 111 20.01 2.09 -10.54
N GLY A 112 20.20 3.41 -10.63
CA GLY A 112 21.03 4.15 -9.70
C GLY A 112 20.44 4.19 -8.29
N THR A 113 19.11 4.24 -8.16
CA THR A 113 18.43 4.14 -6.85
C THR A 113 18.71 2.80 -6.20
N ILE A 114 18.61 1.69 -6.94
CA ILE A 114 18.95 0.34 -6.46
C ILE A 114 20.43 0.25 -6.08
N SER A 115 21.31 0.82 -6.91
CA SER A 115 22.76 0.87 -6.64
C SER A 115 23.08 1.66 -5.38
N LEU A 116 22.41 2.81 -5.15
CA LEU A 116 22.54 3.60 -3.93
C LEU A 116 22.05 2.84 -2.68
N LEU A 117 21.03 2.01 -2.80
CA LEU A 117 20.57 1.16 -1.70
C LEU A 117 21.61 0.13 -1.28
N ALA A 118 22.42 -0.35 -2.24
CA ALA A 118 23.50 -1.31 -1.99
C ALA A 118 24.75 -0.65 -1.33
N VAL A 119 24.86 0.69 -1.34
CA VAL A 119 25.98 1.39 -0.70
C VAL A 119 25.81 1.37 0.83
N PRO A 120 26.83 0.98 1.62
CA PRO A 120 26.78 1.01 3.07
C PRO A 120 26.48 2.41 3.62
N ALA A 121 25.64 2.47 4.67
CA ALA A 121 25.21 3.74 5.27
C ALA A 121 26.36 4.60 5.81
N ASP A 122 27.44 3.94 6.25
CA ASP A 122 28.63 4.57 6.81
C ASP A 122 29.30 5.56 5.84
N LEU A 123 29.17 5.33 4.52
CA LEU A 123 29.69 6.23 3.49
C LEU A 123 28.89 7.53 3.34
N PHE A 124 27.66 7.56 3.82
CA PHE A 124 26.81 8.76 3.80
C PHE A 124 26.91 9.60 5.08
N GLY A 125 27.62 9.12 6.09
CA GLY A 125 27.74 9.79 7.39
C GLY A 125 26.49 9.74 8.27
N ASN A 126 25.30 9.61 7.65
CA ASN A 126 24.01 9.50 8.34
C ASN A 126 22.97 8.75 7.49
N GLU A 127 22.23 7.85 8.08
CA GLU A 127 21.16 7.06 7.45
C GLU A 127 20.10 7.94 6.76
N TRP A 128 19.68 9.05 7.38
CA TRP A 128 18.66 9.93 6.83
C TRP A 128 19.06 10.61 5.52
N LEU A 129 20.37 10.88 5.32
CA LEU A 129 20.91 11.42 4.07
C LEU A 129 20.70 10.44 2.91
N LYS A 130 20.85 9.14 3.14
CA LYS A 130 20.58 8.09 2.16
C LYS A 130 19.13 8.13 1.69
N TRP A 131 18.17 8.25 2.63
CA TRP A 131 16.75 8.32 2.30
C TRP A 131 16.35 9.60 1.54
N LEU A 132 17.05 10.71 1.76
CA LEU A 132 16.89 11.93 0.96
C LEU A 132 17.56 11.83 -0.42
N ALA A 133 18.68 11.15 -0.53
CA ALA A 133 19.41 10.99 -1.78
C ALA A 133 18.62 10.17 -2.83
N LEU A 134 17.85 9.18 -2.39
CA LEU A 134 17.07 8.32 -3.28
C LEU A 134 16.06 9.10 -4.15
N PRO A 135 15.10 9.86 -3.57
CA PRO A 135 14.16 10.64 -4.37
C PRO A 135 14.85 11.78 -5.12
N ALA A 136 15.90 12.39 -4.56
CA ALA A 136 16.66 13.43 -5.24
C ALA A 136 17.36 12.89 -6.49
N TYR A 137 17.94 11.69 -6.43
CA TYR A 137 18.57 11.05 -7.59
C TYR A 137 17.54 10.72 -8.69
N LEU A 138 16.39 10.19 -8.33
CA LEU A 138 15.31 9.94 -9.27
C LEU A 138 14.79 11.24 -9.91
N ALA A 139 14.57 12.27 -9.09
CA ALA A 139 14.16 13.60 -9.58
C ALA A 139 15.18 14.23 -10.52
N LEU A 140 16.48 14.06 -10.25
CA LEU A 140 17.57 14.52 -11.13
C LEU A 140 17.48 13.86 -12.50
N TRP A 141 17.32 12.53 -12.55
CA TRP A 141 17.20 11.81 -13.82
C TRP A 141 15.94 12.18 -14.60
N LEU A 142 14.81 12.41 -13.92
CA LEU A 142 13.60 12.92 -14.55
C LEU A 142 13.78 14.35 -15.09
N ALA A 143 14.44 15.22 -14.35
CA ALA A 143 14.75 16.59 -14.80
C ALA A 143 15.71 16.59 -16.01
N LEU A 144 16.75 15.74 -15.97
CA LEU A 144 17.68 15.59 -17.10
C LEU A 144 16.97 15.05 -18.33
N SER A 145 16.11 14.03 -18.19
CA SER A 145 15.34 13.47 -19.30
C SER A 145 14.40 14.52 -19.91
N TYR A 146 13.73 15.35 -19.08
CA TYR A 146 12.90 16.44 -19.56
C TYR A 146 13.70 17.50 -20.33
N GLY A 147 14.88 17.86 -19.83
CA GLY A 147 15.81 18.75 -20.52
C GLY A 147 16.26 18.19 -21.87
N CYS A 148 16.62 16.91 -21.91
CA CYS A 148 17.01 16.20 -23.14
C CYS A 148 15.86 16.15 -24.16
N VAL A 149 14.62 15.89 -23.73
CA VAL A 149 13.45 15.94 -24.63
C VAL A 149 13.33 17.31 -25.28
N ARG A 150 13.44 18.41 -24.54
CA ARG A 150 13.38 19.77 -25.07
C ARG A 150 14.46 20.04 -26.12
N LEU A 151 15.69 19.60 -25.86
CA LEU A 151 16.82 19.76 -26.79
C LEU A 151 16.61 18.94 -28.07
N VAL A 152 16.21 17.68 -27.91
CA VAL A 152 16.02 16.75 -29.05
C VAL A 152 14.83 17.15 -29.91
N HIS A 153 13.81 17.82 -29.37
CA HIS A 153 12.69 18.36 -30.13
C HIS A 153 13.09 19.43 -31.19
N GLN A 154 14.30 19.97 -31.13
CA GLN A 154 14.83 20.84 -32.16
C GLN A 154 15.09 20.11 -33.48
N PHE A 155 15.28 18.79 -33.43
CA PHE A 155 15.52 17.96 -34.62
C PHE A 155 14.21 17.44 -35.22
N LYS A 156 14.07 17.56 -36.56
CA LYS A 156 12.85 17.15 -37.30
C LYS A 156 12.46 15.69 -37.14
N TRP A 157 13.45 14.79 -37.06
CA TRP A 157 13.20 13.35 -36.90
C TRP A 157 12.60 12.99 -35.52
N ALA A 158 12.92 13.75 -34.49
CA ALA A 158 12.43 13.53 -33.14
C ALA A 158 10.94 13.94 -32.97
N ARG A 159 10.41 14.76 -33.87
CA ARG A 159 9.01 15.21 -33.87
C ARG A 159 8.04 14.21 -34.49
N ARG A 160 8.51 13.07 -34.98
CA ARG A 160 7.64 12.03 -35.53
C ARG A 160 6.75 11.48 -34.41
N SER A 161 5.46 11.78 -34.48
CA SER A 161 4.48 11.30 -33.52
C SER A 161 4.09 9.85 -33.80
N ILE A 162 4.05 9.05 -32.74
CA ILE A 162 3.54 7.68 -32.75
C ILE A 162 2.28 7.67 -31.89
N THR A 163 1.24 7.02 -32.36
CA THR A 163 0.05 6.74 -31.56
C THR A 163 0.32 5.52 -30.69
N ILE A 164 0.19 5.70 -29.37
CA ILE A 164 0.40 4.62 -28.40
C ILE A 164 -0.96 4.05 -28.04
N PRO A 165 -1.19 2.74 -28.27
CA PRO A 165 -2.41 2.06 -27.83
C PRO A 165 -2.35 1.83 -26.31
N ALA A 166 -2.60 2.92 -25.55
CA ALA A 166 -2.42 2.91 -24.09
C ALA A 166 -3.38 1.93 -23.41
N ASP A 167 -4.59 1.84 -23.89
CA ASP A 167 -5.59 0.93 -23.34
C ASP A 167 -5.15 -0.53 -23.52
N LEU A 168 -4.80 -0.91 -24.75
CA LEU A 168 -4.33 -2.25 -25.05
C LEU A 168 -3.10 -2.64 -24.21
N LEU A 169 -2.10 -1.76 -24.14
CA LEU A 169 -0.85 -2.05 -23.44
C LEU A 169 -1.07 -2.21 -21.93
N ILE A 170 -1.83 -1.29 -21.31
CA ILE A 170 -2.10 -1.33 -19.87
C ILE A 170 -2.98 -2.54 -19.53
N MET A 171 -3.98 -2.86 -20.36
CA MET A 171 -4.80 -4.06 -20.14
C MET A 171 -3.99 -5.35 -20.25
N ARG A 172 -3.08 -5.46 -21.22
CA ARG A 172 -2.15 -6.60 -21.32
C ARG A 172 -1.22 -6.71 -20.11
N LEU A 173 -0.72 -5.57 -19.63
CA LEU A 173 0.08 -5.54 -18.40
C LEU A 173 -0.72 -6.05 -17.19
N ILE A 174 -1.96 -5.60 -17.03
CA ILE A 174 -2.86 -6.08 -15.98
C ILE A 174 -3.11 -7.58 -16.08
N GLU A 175 -3.36 -8.11 -17.28
CA GLU A 175 -3.55 -9.54 -17.52
C GLU A 175 -2.33 -10.36 -17.07
N VAL A 176 -1.11 -9.91 -17.41
CA VAL A 176 0.13 -10.55 -16.96
C VAL A 176 0.24 -10.57 -15.43
N PHE A 177 -0.03 -9.44 -14.76
CA PHE A 177 -0.01 -9.37 -13.28
C PHE A 177 -1.06 -10.28 -12.65
N GLN A 178 -2.24 -10.39 -13.23
CA GLN A 178 -3.35 -11.19 -12.70
C GLN A 178 -3.25 -12.68 -13.04
N SER A 179 -2.39 -13.08 -13.95
CA SER A 179 -2.14 -14.50 -14.25
C SER A 179 -1.44 -15.23 -13.10
N ILE A 180 -0.75 -14.49 -12.24
CA ILE A 180 -0.04 -15.04 -11.10
C ILE A 180 -0.94 -14.94 -9.84
N PRO A 181 -1.14 -16.04 -9.08
CA PRO A 181 -1.86 -15.96 -7.81
C PRO A 181 -1.23 -14.90 -6.88
N VAL A 182 -2.05 -13.95 -6.41
CA VAL A 182 -1.60 -12.75 -5.66
C VAL A 182 -0.66 -13.10 -4.51
N LEU A 183 -1.00 -14.12 -3.71
CA LEU A 183 -0.18 -14.52 -2.57
C LEU A 183 1.21 -15.00 -3.01
N LEU A 184 1.28 -15.84 -4.03
CA LEU A 184 2.55 -16.33 -4.57
C LEU A 184 3.38 -15.20 -5.16
N PHE A 185 2.74 -14.23 -5.81
CA PHE A 185 3.43 -13.09 -6.37
C PHE A 185 4.04 -12.22 -5.25
N ILE A 186 3.29 -11.93 -4.19
CA ILE A 186 3.79 -11.19 -3.02
C ILE A 186 4.97 -11.94 -2.38
N LEU A 187 4.85 -13.26 -2.18
CA LEU A 187 5.92 -14.08 -1.60
C LEU A 187 7.19 -14.05 -2.46
N SER A 188 7.05 -14.15 -3.78
CA SER A 188 8.18 -14.09 -4.72
C SER A 188 8.89 -12.74 -4.65
N LEU A 189 8.12 -11.64 -4.56
CA LEU A 189 8.71 -10.31 -4.43
C LEU A 189 9.38 -10.11 -3.07
N LEU A 190 8.79 -10.60 -1.97
CA LEU A 190 9.40 -10.54 -0.64
C LEU A 190 10.73 -11.29 -0.58
N ALA A 191 10.86 -12.41 -1.29
CA ALA A 191 12.09 -13.19 -1.34
C ALA A 191 13.28 -12.45 -1.98
N LEU A 192 13.03 -11.38 -2.73
CA LEU A 192 14.09 -10.52 -3.31
C LEU A 192 14.68 -9.55 -2.28
N PHE A 193 14.01 -9.33 -1.15
CA PHE A 193 14.49 -8.43 -0.11
C PHE A 193 15.23 -9.21 0.97
N THR A 194 16.47 -8.85 1.24
CA THR A 194 17.31 -9.48 2.28
C THR A 194 16.86 -9.11 3.70
N THR A 195 16.21 -7.96 3.86
CA THR A 195 15.69 -7.47 5.12
C THR A 195 14.20 -7.16 4.99
N SER A 196 13.39 -7.83 5.80
CA SER A 196 11.96 -7.54 5.87
C SER A 196 11.72 -6.27 6.68
N SER A 197 10.94 -5.36 6.13
CA SER A 197 10.44 -4.17 6.85
C SER A 197 8.94 -4.01 6.59
N LEU A 198 8.24 -3.32 7.50
CA LEU A 198 6.83 -3.00 7.30
C LEU A 198 6.60 -2.19 6.02
N LEU A 199 7.53 -1.31 5.70
CA LEU A 199 7.49 -0.50 4.48
C LEU A 199 7.61 -1.38 3.24
N SER A 200 8.54 -2.36 3.22
CA SER A 200 8.70 -3.29 2.09
C SER A 200 7.42 -4.07 1.83
N ILE A 201 6.78 -4.57 2.88
CA ILE A 201 5.51 -5.29 2.78
C ILE A 201 4.41 -4.40 2.19
N ALA A 202 4.26 -3.18 2.74
CA ALA A 202 3.27 -2.23 2.26
C ALA A 202 3.49 -1.86 0.78
N LEU A 203 4.74 -1.61 0.38
CA LEU A 203 5.09 -1.30 -1.01
C LEU A 203 4.81 -2.46 -1.95
N ILE A 204 5.14 -3.70 -1.56
CA ILE A 204 4.88 -4.89 -2.38
C ILE A 204 3.39 -5.13 -2.53
N ILE A 205 2.62 -5.09 -1.44
CA ILE A 205 1.16 -5.25 -1.51
C ILE A 205 0.55 -4.17 -2.41
N GLY A 206 0.95 -2.90 -2.25
CA GLY A 206 0.50 -1.80 -3.08
C GLY A 206 0.87 -1.96 -4.55
N PHE A 207 2.11 -2.39 -4.83
CA PHE A 207 2.59 -2.66 -6.18
C PHE A 207 1.85 -3.82 -6.86
N VAL A 208 1.29 -4.75 -6.14
CA VAL A 208 0.49 -5.83 -6.72
C VAL A 208 -0.97 -5.42 -6.90
N ARG A 209 -1.51 -4.58 -6.01
CA ARG A 209 -2.94 -4.21 -5.97
C ARG A 209 -3.35 -3.10 -6.94
N TRP A 210 -2.43 -2.37 -7.56
CA TRP A 210 -2.74 -1.28 -8.50
C TRP A 210 -3.61 -1.73 -9.68
N THR A 211 -3.50 -2.99 -10.10
CA THR A 211 -4.22 -3.54 -11.25
C THR A 211 -5.74 -3.45 -11.10
N THR A 212 -6.24 -3.71 -9.89
CA THR A 212 -7.66 -3.60 -9.58
C THR A 212 -8.13 -2.14 -9.67
N ILE A 213 -7.37 -1.21 -9.08
CA ILE A 213 -7.71 0.22 -9.12
C ILE A 213 -7.68 0.74 -10.55
N ALA A 214 -6.64 0.41 -11.32
CA ALA A 214 -6.51 0.82 -12.72
C ALA A 214 -7.71 0.39 -13.57
N ARG A 215 -8.21 -0.83 -13.39
CA ARG A 215 -9.39 -1.31 -14.10
C ARG A 215 -10.66 -0.54 -13.75
N PHE A 216 -10.87 -0.20 -12.48
CA PHE A 216 -12.01 0.60 -12.06
C PHE A 216 -11.93 2.03 -12.58
N VAL A 217 -10.76 2.67 -12.45
CA VAL A 217 -10.51 4.01 -13.00
C VAL A 217 -10.75 4.04 -14.50
N ARG A 218 -10.22 3.05 -15.23
CA ARG A 218 -10.42 2.90 -16.67
C ARG A 218 -11.92 2.80 -17.02
N ALA A 219 -12.64 1.89 -16.37
CA ALA A 219 -14.06 1.67 -16.64
C ALA A 219 -14.88 2.93 -16.41
N GLU A 220 -14.60 3.65 -15.31
CA GLU A 220 -15.30 4.89 -15.00
C GLU A 220 -14.99 6.02 -15.98
N LEU A 221 -13.72 6.17 -16.37
CA LEU A 221 -13.35 7.19 -17.36
C LEU A 221 -13.86 6.87 -18.76
N LEU A 222 -13.99 5.60 -19.14
CA LEU A 222 -14.68 5.19 -20.38
C LEU A 222 -16.15 5.63 -20.34
N ARG A 223 -16.85 5.47 -19.21
CA ARG A 223 -18.22 5.94 -19.03
C ARG A 223 -18.32 7.47 -19.11
N ILE A 224 -17.44 8.16 -18.36
CA ILE A 224 -17.46 9.62 -18.24
C ILE A 224 -17.18 10.31 -19.57
N ARG A 225 -16.24 9.82 -20.37
CA ARG A 225 -15.85 10.47 -21.63
C ARG A 225 -16.97 10.54 -22.68
N GLU A 226 -18.03 9.74 -22.55
CA GLU A 226 -19.20 9.70 -23.42
C GLU A 226 -20.32 10.66 -22.95
N LEU A 227 -20.11 11.41 -21.87
CA LEU A 227 -21.11 12.34 -21.33
C LEU A 227 -21.05 13.71 -22.07
N GLU A 228 -22.19 14.32 -22.28
CA GLU A 228 -22.36 15.56 -23.08
C GLU A 228 -21.48 16.72 -22.59
N TYR A 229 -21.26 16.85 -21.27
CA TYR A 229 -20.41 17.93 -20.77
C TYR A 229 -18.95 17.77 -21.17
N MET A 230 -18.49 16.55 -21.47
CA MET A 230 -17.16 16.32 -21.99
C MET A 230 -16.99 16.82 -23.40
N ASP A 231 -18.04 16.71 -24.23
CA ASP A 231 -18.06 17.27 -25.59
C ASP A 231 -18.07 18.79 -25.55
N SER A 232 -18.83 19.38 -24.63
CA SER A 232 -18.82 20.82 -24.39
C SER A 232 -17.44 21.35 -23.99
N ALA A 233 -16.73 20.62 -23.14
CA ALA A 233 -15.34 20.93 -22.72
C ALA A 233 -14.36 20.83 -23.90
N ARG A 234 -14.52 19.84 -24.78
CA ARG A 234 -13.73 19.69 -26.01
C ARG A 234 -14.02 20.84 -27.00
N ALA A 235 -15.30 21.17 -27.21
CA ALA A 235 -15.72 22.25 -28.06
C ALA A 235 -15.21 23.64 -27.60
N SER A 236 -15.03 23.82 -26.30
CA SER A 236 -14.43 25.02 -25.69
C SER A 236 -12.91 25.14 -25.92
N GLY A 237 -12.28 24.19 -26.63
CA GLY A 237 -10.84 24.21 -26.94
C GLY A 237 -9.91 23.89 -25.81
N LEU A 238 -10.41 23.27 -24.71
CA LEU A 238 -9.58 22.86 -23.62
C LEU A 238 -8.63 21.69 -24.03
N THR A 239 -7.40 21.69 -23.51
CA THR A 239 -6.46 20.62 -23.78
C THR A 239 -6.90 19.32 -23.09
N HIS A 240 -6.56 18.16 -23.67
CA HIS A 240 -6.93 16.84 -23.12
C HIS A 240 -6.51 16.66 -21.65
N TRP A 241 -5.31 17.11 -21.28
CA TRP A 241 -4.83 17.04 -19.90
C TRP A 241 -5.66 17.90 -18.94
N ARG A 242 -6.08 19.08 -19.39
CA ARG A 242 -6.93 19.97 -18.58
C ARG A 242 -8.32 19.39 -18.39
N ILE A 243 -8.87 18.77 -19.43
CA ILE A 243 -10.16 18.07 -19.35
C ILE A 243 -10.04 16.86 -18.42
N LEU A 244 -8.97 16.05 -18.56
CA LEU A 244 -8.75 14.87 -17.70
C LEU A 244 -8.66 15.25 -16.23
N ILE A 245 -7.76 16.17 -15.88
CA ILE A 245 -7.47 16.51 -14.48
C ILE A 245 -8.58 17.38 -13.87
N GLY A 246 -9.15 18.32 -14.63
CA GLY A 246 -10.11 19.30 -14.12
C GLY A 246 -11.57 18.83 -14.18
N HIS A 247 -11.90 17.91 -15.08
CA HIS A 247 -13.30 17.52 -15.31
C HIS A 247 -13.55 16.01 -15.18
N ALA A 248 -12.75 15.16 -15.85
CA ALA A 248 -13.03 13.74 -15.87
C ALA A 248 -12.63 13.04 -14.57
N LEU A 249 -11.39 13.24 -14.11
CA LEU A 249 -10.85 12.57 -12.95
C LEU A 249 -11.58 12.92 -11.64
N PRO A 250 -11.92 14.19 -11.34
CA PRO A 250 -12.71 14.51 -10.14
C PRO A 250 -14.07 13.79 -10.10
N ASN A 251 -14.72 13.66 -11.26
CA ASN A 251 -16.00 12.95 -11.36
C ASN A 251 -15.85 11.42 -11.26
N ALA A 252 -14.68 10.89 -11.59
CA ALA A 252 -14.36 9.47 -11.43
C ALA A 252 -13.97 9.08 -9.98
N MET A 253 -13.72 10.07 -9.10
CA MET A 253 -13.13 9.77 -7.79
C MET A 253 -14.04 9.02 -6.85
N THR A 254 -15.38 9.20 -6.90
CA THR A 254 -16.29 8.52 -5.96
C THR A 254 -16.20 6.99 -6.08
N PRO A 255 -16.36 6.35 -7.25
CA PRO A 255 -16.18 4.91 -7.40
C PRO A 255 -14.77 4.43 -7.06
N VAL A 256 -13.76 5.27 -7.33
CA VAL A 256 -12.37 4.97 -6.99
C VAL A 256 -12.16 4.92 -5.47
N LEU A 257 -12.70 5.89 -4.72
CA LEU A 257 -12.62 5.93 -3.25
C LEU A 257 -13.32 4.72 -2.62
N ILE A 258 -14.46 4.30 -3.17
CA ILE A 258 -15.16 3.08 -2.75
C ILE A 258 -14.23 1.86 -2.92
N THR A 259 -13.60 1.74 -4.09
CA THR A 259 -12.67 0.64 -4.39
C THR A 259 -11.45 0.66 -3.50
N LEU A 260 -10.92 1.85 -3.16
CA LEU A 260 -9.82 2.01 -2.23
C LEU A 260 -10.19 1.57 -0.81
N ALA A 261 -11.40 1.88 -0.32
CA ALA A 261 -11.87 1.45 1.00
C ALA A 261 -11.91 -0.08 1.11
N PHE A 262 -12.51 -0.78 0.12
CA PHE A 262 -12.48 -2.24 0.06
C PHE A 262 -11.04 -2.79 -0.11
N GLY A 263 -10.20 -2.05 -0.81
CA GLY A 263 -8.79 -2.38 -1.01
C GLY A 263 -8.01 -2.38 0.31
N VAL A 264 -8.25 -1.41 1.22
CA VAL A 264 -7.62 -1.37 2.55
C VAL A 264 -7.95 -2.64 3.34
N ALA A 265 -9.23 -3.02 3.39
CA ALA A 265 -9.65 -4.27 4.03
C ALA A 265 -8.90 -5.50 3.48
N SER A 266 -8.81 -5.58 2.16
CA SER A 266 -8.11 -6.66 1.46
C SER A 266 -6.59 -6.63 1.67
N ALA A 267 -5.97 -5.45 1.80
CA ALA A 267 -4.54 -5.30 2.08
C ALA A 267 -4.20 -5.72 3.52
N ILE A 268 -5.06 -5.38 4.50
CA ILE A 268 -4.93 -5.83 5.89
C ILE A 268 -5.00 -7.36 5.98
N LEU A 269 -5.95 -7.98 5.26
CA LEU A 269 -6.04 -9.45 5.21
C LEU A 269 -4.80 -10.08 4.56
N ALA A 270 -4.24 -9.46 3.52
CA ALA A 270 -3.02 -9.94 2.89
C ALA A 270 -1.82 -9.86 3.84
N GLU A 271 -1.64 -8.72 4.55
CA GLU A 271 -0.61 -8.57 5.59
C GLU A 271 -0.78 -9.62 6.68
N ALA A 272 -1.99 -9.75 7.24
CA ALA A 272 -2.27 -10.71 8.30
C ALA A 272 -1.99 -12.16 7.87
N SER A 273 -2.30 -12.51 6.60
CA SER A 273 -2.00 -13.83 6.04
C SER A 273 -0.49 -14.08 5.92
N LEU A 274 0.29 -13.09 5.47
CA LEU A 274 1.75 -13.20 5.39
C LEU A 274 2.38 -13.34 6.78
N SER A 275 1.97 -12.50 7.72
CA SER A 275 2.42 -12.54 9.12
C SER A 275 2.05 -13.86 9.80
N PHE A 276 0.85 -14.39 9.54
CA PHE A 276 0.41 -15.71 10.03
C PHE A 276 1.27 -16.85 9.48
N LEU A 277 1.76 -16.74 8.25
CA LEU A 277 2.71 -17.70 7.67
C LEU A 277 4.14 -17.52 8.21
N GLY A 278 4.40 -16.47 9.00
CA GLY A 278 5.72 -16.16 9.53
C GLY A 278 6.63 -15.48 8.50
N ILE A 279 6.04 -14.86 7.48
CA ILE A 279 6.79 -14.28 6.36
C ILE A 279 6.59 -12.77 6.33
N GLY A 280 7.68 -12.05 6.19
CA GLY A 280 7.67 -10.63 5.82
C GLY A 280 7.72 -9.63 6.99
N VAL A 281 7.21 -9.93 8.17
CA VAL A 281 7.25 -9.01 9.32
C VAL A 281 8.46 -9.33 10.20
N PRO A 282 9.26 -8.33 10.62
CA PRO A 282 10.33 -8.54 11.59
C PRO A 282 9.79 -9.14 12.89
N GLN A 283 10.53 -10.09 13.49
CA GLN A 283 10.12 -10.81 14.70
C GLN A 283 9.91 -9.90 15.92
N ASP A 284 10.53 -8.73 15.93
CA ASP A 284 10.39 -7.73 16.98
C ASP A 284 9.13 -6.86 16.83
N THR A 285 8.37 -7.02 15.74
CA THR A 285 7.18 -6.23 15.43
C THR A 285 5.92 -7.06 15.68
N VAL A 286 5.07 -6.57 16.58
CA VAL A 286 3.80 -7.23 16.87
C VAL A 286 2.74 -6.82 15.86
N THR A 287 2.12 -7.79 15.19
CA THR A 287 1.01 -7.63 14.26
C THR A 287 -0.13 -8.57 14.62
N TRP A 288 -1.33 -8.31 14.13
CA TRP A 288 -2.46 -9.23 14.36
C TRP A 288 -2.21 -10.61 13.73
N GLY A 289 -1.61 -10.66 12.54
CA GLY A 289 -1.21 -11.91 11.91
C GLY A 289 -0.13 -12.67 12.68
N GLY A 290 0.83 -11.94 13.29
CA GLY A 290 1.86 -12.53 14.16
C GLY A 290 1.27 -13.13 15.44
N LEU A 291 0.26 -12.48 16.04
CA LEU A 291 -0.45 -13.06 17.19
C LEU A 291 -1.21 -14.33 16.79
N LEU A 292 -1.87 -14.35 15.62
CA LEU A 292 -2.49 -15.56 15.08
C LEU A 292 -1.47 -16.67 14.81
N GLN A 293 -0.24 -16.33 14.37
CA GLN A 293 0.83 -17.30 14.20
C GLN A 293 1.19 -17.98 15.52
N SER A 294 1.22 -17.22 16.62
CA SER A 294 1.49 -17.78 17.96
C SER A 294 0.46 -18.82 18.39
N ALA A 295 -0.80 -18.69 17.98
CA ALA A 295 -1.85 -19.67 18.23
C ALA A 295 -1.61 -21.04 17.55
N ARG A 296 -0.80 -21.10 16.50
CA ARG A 296 -0.46 -22.38 15.82
C ARG A 296 0.41 -23.28 16.64
N ALA A 297 1.21 -22.72 17.53
CA ALA A 297 2.15 -23.48 18.35
C ALA A 297 1.44 -24.12 19.56
N ASP A 298 0.33 -23.52 20.02
CA ASP A 298 -0.47 -24.05 21.13
C ASP A 298 -1.97 -23.84 20.85
N VAL A 299 -2.63 -24.92 20.44
CA VAL A 299 -4.07 -24.90 20.10
C VAL A 299 -4.94 -24.67 21.35
N SER A 300 -4.44 -24.95 22.56
CA SER A 300 -5.17 -24.70 23.81
C SER A 300 -5.30 -23.21 24.11
N ALA A 301 -4.38 -22.38 23.59
CA ALA A 301 -4.37 -20.93 23.73
C ALA A 301 -5.36 -20.24 22.76
N TRP A 302 -6.64 -20.58 22.85
CA TRP A 302 -7.72 -20.12 21.97
C TRP A 302 -7.81 -18.58 21.89
N TRP A 303 -7.44 -17.85 22.93
CA TRP A 303 -7.46 -16.37 22.98
C TRP A 303 -6.48 -15.75 22.00
N LEU A 304 -5.35 -16.43 21.69
CA LEU A 304 -4.38 -15.98 20.69
C LEU A 304 -4.94 -16.05 19.26
N ALA A 305 -5.97 -16.85 19.02
CA ALA A 305 -6.68 -16.89 17.75
C ALA A 305 -7.91 -15.98 17.76
N LEU A 306 -8.74 -16.05 18.82
CA LEU A 306 -10.02 -15.37 18.89
C LEU A 306 -9.89 -13.87 18.88
N PHE A 307 -9.05 -13.30 19.73
CA PHE A 307 -8.95 -11.84 19.85
C PHE A 307 -8.34 -11.17 18.61
N PRO A 308 -7.19 -11.61 18.08
CA PRO A 308 -6.67 -11.02 16.83
C PRO A 308 -7.61 -11.24 15.64
N GLY A 309 -8.23 -12.42 15.53
CA GLY A 309 -9.24 -12.71 14.51
C GLY A 309 -10.43 -11.77 14.58
N ALA A 310 -10.95 -11.49 15.78
CA ALA A 310 -12.04 -10.53 15.99
C ALA A 310 -11.64 -9.10 15.61
N PHE A 311 -10.42 -8.66 15.94
CA PHE A 311 -9.91 -7.33 15.58
C PHE A 311 -9.76 -7.17 14.07
N ILE A 312 -9.21 -8.19 13.38
CA ILE A 312 -9.13 -8.22 11.92
C ILE A 312 -10.55 -8.15 11.33
N PHE A 313 -11.47 -9.00 11.80
CA PHE A 313 -12.85 -9.04 11.32
C PHE A 313 -13.55 -7.68 11.47
N LEU A 314 -13.51 -7.08 12.67
CA LEU A 314 -14.12 -5.78 12.92
C LEU A 314 -13.53 -4.67 12.07
N THR A 315 -12.22 -4.68 11.86
CA THR A 315 -11.55 -3.70 11.01
C THR A 315 -11.94 -3.86 9.54
N VAL A 316 -11.93 -5.07 9.02
CA VAL A 316 -12.38 -5.39 7.66
C VAL A 316 -13.85 -5.00 7.46
N LEU A 317 -14.71 -5.33 8.42
CA LEU A 317 -16.11 -4.94 8.40
C LEU A 317 -16.28 -3.41 8.39
N SER A 318 -15.50 -2.69 9.20
CA SER A 318 -15.55 -1.22 9.25
C SER A 318 -15.19 -0.59 7.91
N PHE A 319 -14.11 -1.03 7.26
CA PHE A 319 -13.73 -0.52 5.94
C PHE A 319 -14.74 -0.90 4.85
N ASN A 320 -15.35 -2.08 4.92
CA ASN A 320 -16.42 -2.48 4.00
C ASN A 320 -17.68 -1.61 4.19
N LEU A 321 -18.05 -1.30 5.42
CA LEU A 321 -19.18 -0.40 5.72
C LEU A 321 -18.89 1.04 5.26
N ILE A 322 -17.66 1.52 5.41
CA ILE A 322 -17.23 2.83 4.86
C ILE A 322 -17.40 2.83 3.34
N GLY A 323 -16.91 1.81 2.64
CA GLY A 323 -17.05 1.67 1.19
C GLY A 323 -18.52 1.63 0.74
N GLU A 324 -19.37 0.90 1.45
CA GLU A 324 -20.79 0.85 1.17
C GLU A 324 -21.50 2.19 1.45
N GLY A 325 -21.11 2.88 2.52
CA GLY A 325 -21.64 4.21 2.86
C GLY A 325 -21.33 5.24 1.77
N LEU A 326 -20.11 5.22 1.24
CA LEU A 326 -19.70 6.07 0.11
C LEU A 326 -20.53 5.77 -1.14
N ARG A 327 -20.78 4.50 -1.44
CA ARG A 327 -21.62 4.07 -2.58
C ARG A 327 -23.06 4.56 -2.48
N LYS A 328 -23.67 4.51 -1.30
CA LYS A 328 -25.05 5.00 -1.09
C LYS A 328 -25.18 6.50 -1.26
N ARG A 329 -24.13 7.27 -0.98
CA ARG A 329 -24.09 8.72 -1.19
C ARG A 329 -24.01 9.10 -2.67
N ASP A 330 -23.32 8.31 -3.47
CA ASP A 330 -23.16 8.53 -4.91
C ASP A 330 -24.46 8.30 -5.70
N ASN A 331 -25.32 7.41 -5.20
CA ASN A 331 -26.62 7.07 -5.82
C ASN A 331 -27.76 8.04 -5.44
N ARG A 332 -27.49 9.09 -4.67
CA ARG A 332 -28.46 10.15 -4.31
C ARG A 332 -28.15 11.44 -5.06
#